data_2651fb7a3a1aab943461e4aa27218882
#
_entry.id   2651fb7a3a1aab943461e4aa27218882
#
_cell.length_a   1.000
_cell.length_b   1.000
_cell.length_c   1.000
_cell.angle_alpha   90.00
_cell.angle_beta   90.00
_cell.angle_gamma   90.00
#
_symmetry.space_group_name_H-M   'P 1'
#
loop_
_entity.id
_entity.type
_entity.pdbx_description
1 polymer ?
#
loop_
_entity_poly.entity_id
_entity_poly.type
_entity_poly.pdbx_seq_one_letter_code
_entity_poly.pdbx_strand_id
1 'polypeptide(L)'
;MYDGPDFDYDILDVVHLLRLHKRRGNYYDCPFCGDTKGRLNIHPAKNVFRCNRCDRSGGMLQLYADLHNLTYREANQEIREALNKGEYREAQQAKKKAQAEPEQSKLAPLEVRHRTYKEMLDLLPLYEIHKENLLERGLTMEQIKERRYKSVPLYGLHKLAESLLERGCELEGVPGFYQDDTGRWTMNFKAKNSGFLVPVESVDGNIQACQIRLDQPRDNNKYLWFSSAGYPGGTSSGSPVHVIGDPDAETVYLTEGGLKGSIAHYLSGNTFICAAGVNMYRSVRPVLEELQHRKMKRLVETYDMDKKLKTDCDRQYHKCSQCQARGGQETCPYKVEKRRIIQNACGKVYGICRELSLPVTRMVWDQDSDGDWAGKIKGIDDYYYAKRAEKSAPLPEEKGVGTKR
;
A
#
# COMPACT_ATOMS: atom_id res chain seq x y z
N MET A 1 -32.03 -2.93 4.38
CA MET A 1 -31.86 -2.97 2.91
C MET A 1 -32.34 -1.62 2.39
N TYR A 2 -31.46 -0.82 1.85
CA TYR A 2 -31.82 0.47 1.25
C TYR A 2 -32.15 0.16 -0.21
N ASP A 3 -33.43 0.08 -0.54
CA ASP A 3 -33.91 0.08 -1.93
C ASP A 3 -33.74 1.49 -2.48
N GLY A 4 -32.53 1.80 -2.95
CA GLY A 4 -32.27 3.02 -3.71
C GLY A 4 -32.96 2.97 -5.08
N PRO A 5 -33.16 4.10 -5.74
CA PRO A 5 -33.80 4.17 -7.06
C PRO A 5 -33.08 3.25 -8.05
N ASP A 6 -33.83 2.41 -8.73
CA ASP A 6 -33.34 1.49 -9.75
C ASP A 6 -32.84 2.31 -10.96
N PHE A 7 -31.50 2.34 -11.16
CA PHE A 7 -30.88 3.02 -12.28
C PHE A 7 -30.74 2.05 -13.44
N ASP A 8 -31.11 2.45 -14.63
CA ASP A 8 -30.95 1.71 -15.89
C ASP A 8 -29.52 1.72 -16.45
N TYR A 9 -28.56 2.24 -15.70
CA TYR A 9 -27.12 2.31 -16.00
C TYR A 9 -26.26 2.04 -14.75
N ASP A 10 -25.00 1.72 -14.95
CA ASP A 10 -24.05 1.40 -13.90
C ASP A 10 -22.82 2.32 -13.93
N ILE A 11 -21.92 2.15 -12.94
CA ILE A 11 -20.71 2.97 -12.84
C ILE A 11 -19.76 2.80 -14.04
N LEU A 12 -19.80 1.67 -14.75
CA LEU A 12 -18.98 1.47 -15.94
C LEU A 12 -19.47 2.32 -17.09
N ASP A 13 -20.79 2.54 -17.19
CA ASP A 13 -21.37 3.45 -18.15
C ASP A 13 -20.90 4.88 -17.91
N VAL A 14 -20.88 5.30 -16.65
CA VAL A 14 -20.38 6.62 -16.23
C VAL A 14 -18.87 6.77 -16.51
N VAL A 15 -18.08 5.76 -16.20
CA VAL A 15 -16.63 5.72 -16.48
C VAL A 15 -16.36 5.88 -17.99
N HIS A 16 -17.18 5.26 -18.83
CA HIS A 16 -17.08 5.37 -20.26
C HIS A 16 -17.49 6.77 -20.77
N LEU A 17 -18.60 7.32 -20.29
CA LEU A 17 -19.01 8.69 -20.62
C LEU A 17 -17.92 9.71 -20.27
N LEU A 18 -17.27 9.53 -19.14
CA LEU A 18 -16.17 10.36 -18.68
C LEU A 18 -14.84 10.07 -19.41
N ARG A 19 -14.81 9.07 -20.30
CA ARG A 19 -13.62 8.62 -21.05
C ARG A 19 -12.41 8.39 -20.14
N LEU A 20 -12.63 7.82 -18.95
CA LEU A 20 -11.54 7.55 -18.02
C LEU A 20 -10.59 6.50 -18.60
N HIS A 21 -9.30 6.81 -18.56
CA HIS A 21 -8.29 5.91 -19.10
C HIS A 21 -8.07 4.70 -18.17
N LYS A 22 -8.40 3.50 -18.69
CA LYS A 22 -8.19 2.24 -17.98
C LYS A 22 -6.72 1.83 -18.02
N ARG A 23 -6.16 1.42 -16.87
CA ARG A 23 -4.79 0.94 -16.75
C ARG A 23 -4.71 -0.59 -16.66
N ARG A 24 -5.47 -1.19 -15.75
CA ARG A 24 -5.54 -2.66 -15.57
C ARG A 24 -6.78 -3.03 -14.75
N GLY A 25 -7.41 -4.19 -15.02
CA GLY A 25 -8.61 -4.62 -14.29
C GLY A 25 -9.59 -3.46 -14.10
N ASN A 26 -10.00 -3.20 -12.88
CA ASN A 26 -10.90 -2.10 -12.54
C ASN A 26 -10.18 -0.82 -12.05
N TYR A 27 -8.92 -0.62 -12.44
CA TYR A 27 -8.12 0.53 -12.07
C TYR A 27 -7.96 1.52 -13.23
N TYR A 28 -8.24 2.79 -12.94
CA TYR A 28 -8.27 3.90 -13.90
C TYR A 28 -7.41 5.06 -13.41
N ASP A 29 -7.10 5.98 -14.32
CA ASP A 29 -6.51 7.26 -13.98
C ASP A 29 -7.52 8.09 -13.20
N CYS A 30 -7.05 8.80 -12.18
CA CYS A 30 -7.95 9.58 -11.32
C CYS A 30 -8.13 11.00 -11.86
N PRO A 31 -9.34 11.39 -12.29
CA PRO A 31 -9.59 12.73 -12.82
C PRO A 31 -9.53 13.81 -11.74
N PHE A 32 -9.73 13.46 -10.47
CA PHE A 32 -9.76 14.41 -9.36
C PHE A 32 -8.37 14.90 -8.93
N CYS A 33 -7.38 14.00 -8.93
CA CYS A 33 -6.02 14.35 -8.50
C CYS A 33 -4.98 14.23 -9.60
N GLY A 34 -5.42 14.00 -10.84
CA GLY A 34 -4.53 13.87 -12.00
C GLY A 34 -3.57 12.67 -11.90
N ASP A 35 -3.92 11.64 -11.13
CA ASP A 35 -3.11 10.42 -11.09
C ASP A 35 -3.24 9.64 -12.37
N THR A 36 -2.11 9.36 -13.02
CA THR A 36 -2.01 8.58 -14.26
C THR A 36 -1.45 7.17 -14.03
N LYS A 37 -1.50 6.68 -12.79
CA LYS A 37 -0.94 5.38 -12.39
C LYS A 37 -2.01 4.32 -12.10
N GLY A 38 -3.26 4.62 -12.45
CA GLY A 38 -4.37 3.71 -12.21
C GLY A 38 -4.64 3.50 -10.72
N ARG A 39 -4.79 4.57 -9.95
CA ARG A 39 -5.13 4.47 -8.52
C ARG A 39 -6.59 4.71 -8.21
N LEU A 40 -7.39 5.06 -9.20
CA LEU A 40 -8.83 5.08 -9.10
C LEU A 40 -9.35 3.65 -9.30
N ASN A 41 -9.82 3.03 -8.25
CA ASN A 41 -10.50 1.73 -8.29
C ASN A 41 -12.00 1.95 -8.53
N ILE A 42 -12.54 1.28 -9.51
CA ILE A 42 -13.98 1.19 -9.80
C ILE A 42 -14.46 -0.18 -9.30
N HIS A 43 -15.56 -0.22 -8.58
CA HIS A 43 -16.18 -1.46 -8.11
C HIS A 43 -17.55 -1.64 -8.77
N PRO A 44 -17.65 -2.33 -9.92
CA PRO A 44 -18.88 -2.41 -10.70
C PRO A 44 -20.06 -3.00 -9.92
N ALA A 45 -19.86 -4.12 -9.22
CA ALA A 45 -20.93 -4.78 -8.47
C ALA A 45 -21.54 -3.94 -7.33
N LYS A 46 -20.84 -2.90 -6.87
CA LYS A 46 -21.32 -1.98 -5.82
C LYS A 46 -21.64 -0.59 -6.35
N ASN A 47 -21.43 -0.34 -7.63
CA ASN A 47 -21.60 0.97 -8.27
C ASN A 47 -20.85 2.11 -7.55
N VAL A 48 -19.61 1.84 -7.06
CA VAL A 48 -18.80 2.80 -6.30
C VAL A 48 -17.40 2.93 -6.85
N PHE A 49 -16.76 4.08 -6.58
CA PHE A 49 -15.35 4.31 -6.88
C PHE A 49 -14.58 4.73 -5.63
N ARG A 50 -13.27 4.52 -5.67
CA ARG A 50 -12.33 5.06 -4.69
C ARG A 50 -10.95 5.26 -5.30
N CYS A 51 -10.36 6.43 -5.08
CA CYS A 51 -8.97 6.69 -5.43
C CYS A 51 -8.04 6.40 -4.25
N ASN A 52 -7.13 5.46 -4.41
CA ASN A 52 -6.14 5.11 -3.39
C ASN A 52 -5.04 6.19 -3.21
N ARG A 53 -5.06 7.27 -3.99
CA ARG A 53 -4.12 8.39 -3.86
C ARG A 53 -4.71 9.59 -3.12
N CYS A 54 -5.88 10.07 -3.55
CA CYS A 54 -6.51 11.25 -2.95
C CYS A 54 -7.68 10.92 -2.02
N ASP A 55 -7.99 9.63 -1.86
CA ASP A 55 -9.07 9.07 -1.03
C ASP A 55 -10.48 9.51 -1.44
N ARG A 56 -10.64 10.20 -2.58
CA ARG A 56 -11.98 10.48 -3.11
C ARG A 56 -12.70 9.18 -3.40
N SER A 57 -13.93 9.10 -2.92
CA SER A 57 -14.78 7.92 -3.07
C SER A 57 -16.23 8.32 -3.13
N GLY A 58 -17.06 7.50 -3.75
CA GLY A 58 -18.50 7.75 -3.84
C GLY A 58 -19.20 6.79 -4.78
N GLY A 59 -20.49 7.04 -5.02
CA GLY A 59 -21.29 6.33 -6.00
C GLY A 59 -21.12 6.86 -7.43
N MET A 60 -21.76 6.18 -8.40
CA MET A 60 -21.67 6.54 -9.81
C MET A 60 -22.15 7.97 -10.13
N LEU A 61 -23.24 8.43 -9.48
CA LEU A 61 -23.72 9.80 -9.67
C LEU A 61 -22.73 10.82 -9.13
N GLN A 62 -22.12 10.54 -7.98
CA GLN A 62 -21.13 11.44 -7.38
C GLN A 62 -19.89 11.56 -8.26
N LEU A 63 -19.45 10.45 -8.90
CA LEU A 63 -18.33 10.49 -9.83
C LEU A 63 -18.56 11.50 -10.96
N TYR A 64 -19.75 11.50 -11.56
CA TYR A 64 -20.11 12.40 -12.64
C TYR A 64 -20.35 13.83 -12.16
N ALA A 65 -21.16 13.98 -11.11
CA ALA A 65 -21.55 15.27 -10.54
C ALA A 65 -20.35 16.10 -10.08
N ASP A 66 -19.41 15.46 -9.34
CA ASP A 66 -18.21 16.15 -8.83
C ASP A 66 -17.28 16.64 -9.95
N LEU A 67 -17.25 15.96 -11.08
CA LEU A 67 -16.39 16.33 -12.22
C LEU A 67 -16.99 17.46 -13.07
N HIS A 68 -18.32 17.52 -13.17
CA HIS A 68 -19.04 18.50 -13.95
C HIS A 68 -19.62 19.63 -13.11
N ASN A 69 -19.40 19.59 -11.78
CA ASN A 69 -19.95 20.57 -10.81
C ASN A 69 -21.48 20.67 -10.89
N LEU A 70 -22.15 19.51 -10.94
CA LEU A 70 -23.59 19.36 -11.05
C LEU A 70 -24.23 18.86 -9.75
N THR A 71 -25.52 19.08 -9.59
CA THR A 71 -26.33 18.34 -8.60
C THR A 71 -26.54 16.88 -9.05
N TYR A 72 -26.86 15.99 -8.13
CA TYR A 72 -27.15 14.59 -8.47
C TYR A 72 -28.33 14.43 -9.44
N ARG A 73 -29.30 15.33 -9.39
CA ARG A 73 -30.46 15.33 -10.29
C ARG A 73 -30.03 15.70 -11.72
N GLU A 74 -29.23 16.74 -11.88
CA GLU A 74 -28.69 17.18 -13.18
C GLU A 74 -27.75 16.09 -13.74
N ALA A 75 -26.86 15.56 -12.93
CA ALA A 75 -25.97 14.47 -13.33
C ALA A 75 -26.74 13.24 -13.83
N ASN A 76 -27.81 12.83 -13.12
CA ASN A 76 -28.65 11.71 -13.55
C ASN A 76 -29.34 12.00 -14.89
N GLN A 77 -29.83 13.21 -15.10
CA GLN A 77 -30.47 13.61 -16.36
C GLN A 77 -29.47 13.60 -17.52
N GLU A 78 -28.31 14.23 -17.37
CA GLU A 78 -27.25 14.25 -18.41
C GLU A 78 -26.73 12.86 -18.76
N ILE A 79 -26.50 11.99 -17.75
CA ILE A 79 -26.08 10.60 -17.97
C ILE A 79 -27.13 9.85 -18.81
N ARG A 80 -28.43 9.95 -18.44
CA ARG A 80 -29.51 9.30 -19.19
C ARG A 80 -29.62 9.80 -20.63
N GLU A 81 -29.52 11.11 -20.83
CA GLU A 81 -29.56 11.72 -22.16
C GLU A 81 -28.38 11.25 -23.02
N ALA A 82 -27.20 11.19 -22.45
CA ALA A 82 -25.99 10.73 -23.13
C ALA A 82 -26.06 9.23 -23.51
N LEU A 83 -26.62 8.38 -22.62
CA LEU A 83 -26.76 6.95 -22.85
C LEU A 83 -27.90 6.59 -23.81
N ASN A 84 -28.95 7.42 -23.93
CA ASN A 84 -30.09 7.17 -24.81
C ASN A 84 -29.83 7.49 -26.30
N LYS A 85 -28.69 8.03 -26.66
CA LYS A 85 -28.27 8.25 -28.07
C LYS A 85 -27.80 6.94 -28.71
N GLY A 86 -28.67 5.95 -28.82
CA GLY A 86 -28.77 4.72 -29.63
C GLY A 86 -27.53 3.86 -29.93
N GLU A 87 -26.40 4.40 -30.31
CA GLU A 87 -25.20 3.64 -30.73
C GLU A 87 -24.40 3.05 -29.53
N TYR A 88 -24.68 3.50 -28.32
CA TYR A 88 -23.93 3.14 -27.13
C TYR A 88 -24.30 1.77 -26.54
N ARG A 89 -25.59 1.38 -26.61
CA ARG A 89 -26.10 0.13 -26.02
C ARG A 89 -25.61 -1.13 -26.71
N GLU A 90 -25.51 -1.13 -28.03
CA GLU A 90 -25.10 -2.32 -28.79
C GLU A 90 -23.61 -2.62 -28.64
N ALA A 91 -22.76 -1.59 -28.62
CA ALA A 91 -21.33 -1.74 -28.42
C ALA A 91 -20.97 -2.21 -26.99
N GLN A 92 -21.77 -1.84 -25.99
CA GLN A 92 -21.57 -2.27 -24.60
C GLN A 92 -21.99 -3.72 -24.34
N GLN A 93 -23.11 -4.16 -24.90
CA GLN A 93 -23.55 -5.56 -24.74
C GLN A 93 -22.58 -6.54 -25.40
N ALA A 94 -21.99 -6.17 -26.53
CA ALA A 94 -20.93 -6.95 -27.18
C ALA A 94 -19.64 -6.98 -26.34
N LYS A 95 -19.27 -5.86 -25.70
CA LYS A 95 -18.08 -5.79 -24.82
C LYS A 95 -18.30 -6.49 -23.46
N LYS A 96 -19.49 -6.43 -22.87
CA LYS A 96 -19.82 -7.19 -21.62
C LYS A 96 -19.77 -8.71 -21.82
N LYS A 97 -20.11 -9.22 -23.02
CA LYS A 97 -19.95 -10.63 -23.39
C LYS A 97 -18.49 -11.07 -23.59
N ALA A 98 -17.62 -10.14 -24.00
CA ALA A 98 -16.21 -10.44 -24.25
C ALA A 98 -15.30 -10.25 -23.00
N GLN A 99 -15.80 -9.69 -21.92
CA GLN A 99 -15.06 -9.37 -20.70
C GLN A 99 -15.69 -10.00 -19.43
N ALA A 100 -16.16 -11.23 -19.50
CA ALA A 100 -16.37 -12.00 -18.29
C ALA A 100 -14.99 -12.16 -17.61
N GLU A 101 -14.73 -11.34 -16.59
CA GLU A 101 -13.53 -11.58 -15.74
C GLU A 101 -13.68 -12.99 -15.16
N PRO A 102 -12.62 -13.81 -15.16
CA PRO A 102 -12.68 -15.12 -14.53
C PRO A 102 -13.11 -14.94 -13.07
N GLU A 103 -14.03 -15.79 -12.63
CA GLU A 103 -14.54 -15.77 -11.27
C GLU A 103 -13.35 -15.89 -10.30
N GLN A 104 -13.19 -14.88 -9.44
CA GLN A 104 -12.08 -14.90 -8.48
C GLN A 104 -12.41 -15.90 -7.39
N SER A 105 -11.46 -16.78 -7.08
CA SER A 105 -11.58 -17.66 -5.94
C SER A 105 -11.70 -16.87 -4.64
N LYS A 106 -12.47 -17.40 -3.70
CA LYS A 106 -12.55 -16.85 -2.36
C LYS A 106 -11.17 -16.89 -1.71
N LEU A 107 -10.82 -15.84 -0.94
CA LEU A 107 -9.56 -15.81 -0.20
C LEU A 107 -9.46 -17.03 0.73
N ALA A 108 -8.41 -17.82 0.61
CA ALA A 108 -8.16 -19.00 1.43
C ALA A 108 -8.03 -18.63 2.93
N PRO A 109 -8.39 -19.54 3.85
CA PRO A 109 -8.19 -19.36 5.29
C PRO A 109 -6.74 -18.96 5.63
N LEU A 110 -6.55 -18.27 6.76
CA LEU A 110 -5.23 -17.75 7.16
C LEU A 110 -4.21 -18.88 7.34
N GLU A 111 -4.61 -19.99 7.93
CA GLU A 111 -3.76 -21.16 8.17
C GLU A 111 -3.26 -21.77 6.85
N VAL A 112 -4.12 -21.85 5.84
CA VAL A 112 -3.78 -22.32 4.49
C VAL A 112 -2.77 -21.37 3.85
N ARG A 113 -3.04 -20.06 3.89
CA ARG A 113 -2.12 -19.05 3.37
C ARG A 113 -0.77 -19.07 4.07
N HIS A 114 -0.77 -19.13 5.40
CA HIS A 114 0.45 -19.19 6.21
C HIS A 114 1.30 -20.40 5.83
N ARG A 115 0.71 -21.61 5.82
CA ARG A 115 1.39 -22.86 5.46
C ARG A 115 1.96 -22.76 4.05
N THR A 116 1.16 -22.35 3.07
CA THR A 116 1.59 -22.28 1.67
C THR A 116 2.71 -21.26 1.46
N TYR A 117 2.60 -20.05 2.05
CA TYR A 117 3.68 -19.07 1.95
C TYR A 117 4.94 -19.49 2.69
N LYS A 118 4.84 -20.12 3.85
CA LYS A 118 5.99 -20.64 4.57
C LYS A 118 6.75 -21.66 3.74
N GLU A 119 6.05 -22.68 3.20
CA GLU A 119 6.65 -23.69 2.33
C GLU A 119 7.24 -23.07 1.04
N MET A 120 6.53 -22.11 0.43
CA MET A 120 7.06 -21.37 -0.73
C MET A 120 8.37 -20.65 -0.39
N LEU A 121 8.40 -19.92 0.71
CA LEU A 121 9.58 -19.17 1.11
C LEU A 121 10.75 -20.09 1.46
N ASP A 122 10.50 -21.26 2.05
CA ASP A 122 11.53 -22.23 2.37
C ASP A 122 12.18 -22.86 1.12
N LEU A 123 11.47 -22.90 -0.02
CA LEU A 123 11.99 -23.35 -1.31
C LEU A 123 12.82 -22.29 -2.04
N LEU A 124 12.68 -21.01 -1.71
CA LEU A 124 13.29 -19.92 -2.46
C LEU A 124 14.67 -19.52 -1.91
N PRO A 125 15.64 -19.18 -2.78
CA PRO A 125 16.91 -18.61 -2.34
C PRO A 125 16.78 -17.14 -1.94
N LEU A 126 17.79 -16.63 -1.25
CA LEU A 126 18.04 -15.21 -1.11
C LEU A 126 19.35 -14.89 -1.83
N TYR A 127 19.27 -14.12 -2.93
CA TYR A 127 20.45 -13.74 -3.71
C TYR A 127 21.29 -12.70 -2.95
N GLU A 128 22.60 -12.69 -3.22
CA GLU A 128 23.56 -11.86 -2.50
C GLU A 128 23.19 -10.38 -2.55
N ILE A 129 22.80 -9.86 -3.70
CA ILE A 129 22.39 -8.46 -3.87
C ILE A 129 21.22 -8.05 -2.95
N HIS A 130 20.28 -8.94 -2.72
CA HIS A 130 19.14 -8.67 -1.81
C HIS A 130 19.55 -8.81 -0.36
N LYS A 131 20.45 -9.75 -0.06
CA LYS A 131 21.02 -9.93 1.27
C LYS A 131 21.81 -8.71 1.69
N GLU A 132 22.69 -8.21 0.84
CA GLU A 132 23.47 -6.99 1.06
C GLU A 132 22.55 -5.78 1.28
N ASN A 133 21.52 -5.61 0.45
CA ASN A 133 20.54 -4.52 0.64
C ASN A 133 19.85 -4.56 2.01
N LEU A 134 19.56 -5.74 2.53
CA LEU A 134 18.93 -5.92 3.85
C LEU A 134 19.92 -5.65 4.98
N LEU A 135 21.18 -6.09 4.84
CA LEU A 135 22.27 -5.82 5.80
C LEU A 135 22.59 -4.32 5.88
N GLU A 136 22.69 -3.63 4.75
CA GLU A 136 22.90 -2.18 4.67
C GLU A 136 21.81 -1.39 5.39
N ARG A 137 20.60 -1.92 5.48
CA ARG A 137 19.48 -1.34 6.23
C ARG A 137 19.54 -1.61 7.73
N GLY A 138 20.58 -2.30 8.20
CA GLY A 138 20.81 -2.57 9.62
C GLY A 138 20.20 -3.86 10.16
N LEU A 139 19.70 -4.74 9.31
CA LEU A 139 19.29 -6.09 9.73
C LEU A 139 20.49 -7.02 9.88
N THR A 140 20.42 -7.99 10.79
CA THR A 140 21.40 -9.06 10.90
C THR A 140 20.99 -10.27 10.05
N MET A 141 21.92 -11.21 9.84
CA MET A 141 21.62 -12.46 9.12
C MET A 141 20.55 -13.29 9.80
N GLU A 142 20.52 -13.30 11.13
CA GLU A 142 19.53 -13.99 11.94
C GLU A 142 18.14 -13.40 11.70
N GLN A 143 18.03 -12.08 11.74
CA GLN A 143 16.78 -11.34 11.49
C GLN A 143 16.27 -11.52 10.06
N ILE A 144 17.18 -11.53 9.07
CA ILE A 144 16.86 -11.79 7.67
C ILE A 144 16.27 -13.20 7.50
N LYS A 145 16.86 -14.20 8.16
CA LYS A 145 16.36 -15.59 8.15
C LYS A 145 15.02 -15.69 8.89
N GLU A 146 14.91 -15.12 10.08
CA GLU A 146 13.68 -15.09 10.87
C GLU A 146 12.51 -14.52 10.09
N ARG A 147 12.72 -13.39 9.40
CA ARG A 147 11.70 -12.74 8.57
C ARG A 147 11.46 -13.41 7.23
N ARG A 148 12.22 -14.47 6.90
CA ARG A 148 12.07 -15.25 5.67
C ARG A 148 12.11 -14.39 4.39
N TYR A 149 12.94 -13.34 4.36
CA TYR A 149 13.16 -12.59 3.12
C TYR A 149 13.78 -13.49 2.06
N LYS A 150 13.22 -13.49 0.86
CA LYS A 150 13.62 -14.37 -0.24
C LYS A 150 13.56 -13.64 -1.57
N SER A 151 14.44 -13.99 -2.49
CA SER A 151 14.44 -13.42 -3.83
C SER A 151 13.28 -13.95 -4.66
N VAL A 152 12.71 -13.09 -5.50
CA VAL A 152 11.64 -13.45 -6.43
C VAL A 152 12.19 -14.45 -7.45
N PRO A 153 11.59 -15.64 -7.63
CA PRO A 153 11.97 -16.58 -8.67
C PRO A 153 11.54 -16.06 -10.04
N LEU A 154 12.45 -16.09 -11.01
CA LEU A 154 12.16 -15.65 -12.37
C LEU A 154 11.82 -16.79 -13.31
N TYR A 155 12.14 -18.04 -12.92
CA TYR A 155 11.99 -19.25 -13.73
C TYR A 155 11.45 -20.42 -12.89
N GLY A 156 10.96 -21.45 -13.58
CA GLY A 156 10.55 -22.70 -12.94
C GLY A 156 9.26 -22.59 -12.11
N LEU A 157 8.39 -21.60 -12.38
CA LEU A 157 7.22 -21.28 -11.56
C LEU A 157 6.23 -22.46 -11.47
N HIS A 158 6.02 -23.22 -12.55
CA HIS A 158 5.19 -24.42 -12.53
C HIS A 158 5.77 -25.50 -11.63
N LYS A 159 7.11 -25.76 -11.73
CA LYS A 159 7.78 -26.74 -10.88
C LYS A 159 7.71 -26.39 -9.41
N LEU A 160 7.83 -25.10 -9.08
CA LEU A 160 7.67 -24.62 -7.71
C LEU A 160 6.22 -24.83 -7.21
N ALA A 161 5.22 -24.56 -8.04
CA ALA A 161 3.82 -24.83 -7.70
C ALA A 161 3.57 -26.34 -7.53
N GLU A 162 4.09 -27.18 -8.41
CA GLU A 162 4.02 -28.64 -8.31
C GLU A 162 4.66 -29.13 -7.00
N SER A 163 5.85 -28.65 -6.66
CA SER A 163 6.53 -29.02 -5.41
C SER A 163 5.75 -28.61 -4.17
N LEU A 164 4.99 -27.50 -4.21
CA LEU A 164 4.11 -27.10 -3.11
C LEU A 164 2.91 -28.04 -2.99
N LEU A 165 2.30 -28.44 -4.11
CA LEU A 165 1.21 -29.42 -4.12
C LEU A 165 1.65 -30.77 -3.57
N GLU A 166 2.84 -31.25 -3.97
CA GLU A 166 3.45 -32.49 -3.45
C GLU A 166 3.69 -32.42 -1.92
N ARG A 167 3.94 -31.24 -1.39
CA ARG A 167 4.06 -30.99 0.06
C ARG A 167 2.70 -30.85 0.76
N GLY A 168 1.59 -31.03 0.04
CA GLY A 168 0.23 -30.93 0.55
C GLY A 168 -0.21 -29.49 0.82
N CYS A 169 0.36 -28.51 0.12
CA CYS A 169 -0.14 -27.13 0.14
C CYS A 169 -1.37 -26.99 -0.77
N GLU A 170 -2.30 -26.16 -0.37
CA GLU A 170 -3.42 -25.71 -1.19
C GLU A 170 -3.05 -24.39 -1.86
N LEU A 171 -3.30 -24.23 -3.15
CA LEU A 171 -2.93 -23.03 -3.92
C LEU A 171 -4.14 -22.17 -4.28
N GLU A 172 -5.34 -22.79 -4.33
CA GLU A 172 -6.57 -22.07 -4.66
C GLU A 172 -6.89 -21.01 -3.60
N GLY A 173 -7.22 -19.81 -4.05
CA GLY A 173 -7.51 -18.70 -3.16
C GLY A 173 -6.32 -18.18 -2.34
N VAL A 174 -5.09 -18.68 -2.57
CA VAL A 174 -3.87 -18.12 -1.99
C VAL A 174 -3.34 -17.03 -2.96
N PRO A 175 -3.27 -15.76 -2.55
CA PRO A 175 -2.85 -14.68 -3.44
C PRO A 175 -1.48 -14.94 -4.06
N GLY A 176 -1.37 -14.68 -5.37
CA GLY A 176 -0.15 -14.90 -6.14
C GLY A 176 -0.11 -16.22 -6.89
N PHE A 177 -0.93 -17.20 -6.51
CA PHE A 177 -1.06 -18.49 -7.22
C PHE A 177 -2.30 -18.46 -8.11
N TYR A 178 -2.21 -19.13 -9.27
CA TYR A 178 -3.32 -19.21 -10.23
C TYR A 178 -3.11 -20.37 -11.21
N GLN A 179 -4.17 -20.74 -11.93
CA GLN A 179 -4.07 -21.68 -13.02
C GLN A 179 -3.88 -20.95 -14.35
N ASP A 180 -2.95 -21.42 -15.17
CA ASP A 180 -2.76 -20.93 -16.53
C ASP A 180 -3.84 -21.46 -17.49
N ASP A 181 -3.73 -21.08 -18.77
CA ASP A 181 -4.68 -21.48 -19.82
C ASP A 181 -4.76 -23.00 -20.04
N THR A 182 -3.80 -23.78 -19.52
CA THR A 182 -3.79 -25.25 -19.56
C THR A 182 -4.34 -25.90 -18.29
N GLY A 183 -4.77 -25.09 -17.32
CA GLY A 183 -5.23 -25.53 -15.99
C GLY A 183 -4.10 -25.90 -15.02
N ARG A 184 -2.84 -25.66 -15.36
CA ARG A 184 -1.71 -25.93 -14.47
C ARG A 184 -1.48 -24.78 -13.50
N TRP A 185 -1.20 -25.13 -12.26
CA TRP A 185 -0.85 -24.15 -11.24
C TRP A 185 0.50 -23.48 -11.51
N THR A 186 0.55 -22.18 -11.29
CA THR A 186 1.75 -21.34 -11.41
C THR A 186 1.68 -20.15 -10.46
N MET A 187 2.69 -19.29 -10.51
CA MET A 187 2.82 -18.09 -9.66
C MET A 187 2.88 -16.80 -10.49
N ASN A 188 2.27 -15.72 -10.02
CA ASN A 188 2.26 -14.44 -10.72
C ASN A 188 3.54 -13.62 -10.50
N PHE A 189 4.69 -14.25 -10.70
CA PHE A 189 5.96 -13.56 -10.82
C PHE A 189 6.26 -13.23 -12.28
N LYS A 190 6.76 -12.03 -12.53
CA LYS A 190 7.13 -11.57 -13.88
C LYS A 190 8.58 -11.10 -13.88
N ALA A 191 9.38 -11.46 -14.88
CA ALA A 191 10.79 -11.09 -14.96
C ALA A 191 11.05 -9.58 -14.77
N LYS A 192 10.15 -8.74 -15.27
CA LYS A 192 10.20 -7.29 -15.09
C LYS A 192 9.93 -6.79 -13.66
N ASN A 193 9.56 -7.67 -12.76
CA ASN A 193 9.26 -7.39 -11.35
C ASN A 193 10.27 -8.11 -10.44
N SER A 194 11.56 -8.17 -10.86
CA SER A 194 12.64 -8.67 -10.02
C SER A 194 12.72 -7.90 -8.70
N GLY A 195 13.19 -8.60 -7.67
CA GLY A 195 13.27 -8.07 -6.32
C GLY A 195 13.21 -9.17 -5.27
N PHE A 196 12.82 -8.82 -4.08
CA PHE A 196 12.66 -9.79 -3.00
C PHE A 196 11.30 -9.72 -2.32
N LEU A 197 10.89 -10.85 -1.77
CA LEU A 197 9.64 -11.01 -1.05
C LEU A 197 9.77 -10.49 0.38
N VAL A 198 8.77 -9.73 0.79
CA VAL A 198 8.58 -9.21 2.15
C VAL A 198 7.30 -9.85 2.67
N PRO A 199 7.39 -10.84 3.58
CA PRO A 199 6.22 -11.43 4.20
C PRO A 199 5.43 -10.41 5.01
N VAL A 200 4.10 -10.51 4.96
CA VAL A 200 3.16 -9.67 5.70
C VAL A 200 2.44 -10.55 6.69
N GLU A 201 2.65 -10.31 7.97
CA GLU A 201 2.17 -11.18 9.06
C GLU A 201 1.02 -10.56 9.83
N SER A 202 0.15 -11.41 10.37
CA SER A 202 -0.93 -11.06 11.29
C SER A 202 -0.40 -10.75 12.70
N VAL A 203 -1.29 -10.41 13.62
CA VAL A 203 -0.97 -10.21 15.04
C VAL A 203 -0.34 -11.47 15.66
N ASP A 204 -0.75 -12.66 15.23
CA ASP A 204 -0.21 -13.94 15.70
C ASP A 204 1.02 -14.44 14.92
N GLY A 205 1.60 -13.60 14.04
CA GLY A 205 2.78 -13.96 13.26
C GLY A 205 2.50 -14.88 12.05
N ASN A 206 1.24 -15.11 11.71
CA ASN A 206 0.88 -15.91 10.53
C ASN A 206 1.05 -15.08 9.25
N ILE A 207 1.75 -15.64 8.24
CA ILE A 207 1.94 -14.97 6.95
C ILE A 207 0.60 -14.93 6.22
N GLN A 208 0.05 -13.74 6.02
CA GLN A 208 -1.25 -13.52 5.36
C GLN A 208 -1.11 -13.13 3.89
N ALA A 209 0.04 -12.58 3.50
CA ALA A 209 0.35 -12.16 2.13
C ALA A 209 1.86 -11.93 1.99
N CYS A 210 2.32 -11.70 0.76
CA CYS A 210 3.68 -11.22 0.50
C CYS A 210 3.65 -9.96 -0.36
N GLN A 211 4.55 -9.02 -0.08
CA GLN A 211 4.89 -7.93 -0.99
C GLN A 211 6.18 -8.26 -1.73
N ILE A 212 6.33 -7.73 -2.93
CA ILE A 212 7.57 -7.76 -3.71
C ILE A 212 8.20 -6.37 -3.58
N ARG A 213 9.36 -6.29 -2.94
CA ARG A 213 10.22 -5.09 -2.99
C ARG A 213 10.99 -5.14 -4.29
N LEU A 214 10.65 -4.24 -5.21
CA LEU A 214 11.28 -4.18 -6.54
C LEU A 214 12.72 -3.68 -6.46
N ASP A 215 13.60 -4.27 -7.28
CA ASP A 215 14.97 -3.79 -7.50
C ASP A 215 14.96 -2.40 -8.15
N GLN A 216 14.08 -2.22 -9.13
CA GLN A 216 13.86 -0.96 -9.80
C GLN A 216 12.41 -0.50 -9.60
N PRO A 217 12.19 0.70 -9.06
CA PRO A 217 10.83 1.24 -8.93
C PRO A 217 10.14 1.33 -10.30
N ARG A 218 8.89 0.88 -10.37
CA ARG A 218 8.06 1.01 -11.57
C ARG A 218 6.91 1.95 -11.31
N ASP A 219 6.70 2.91 -12.22
CA ASP A 219 5.64 3.92 -12.06
C ASP A 219 5.68 4.58 -10.67
N ASN A 220 6.90 4.78 -10.13
CA ASN A 220 7.20 5.24 -8.76
C ASN A 220 6.68 4.29 -7.65
N ASN A 221 6.28 3.07 -7.96
CA ASN A 221 5.97 2.06 -6.97
C ASN A 221 7.25 1.26 -6.66
N LYS A 222 7.61 1.24 -5.39
CA LYS A 222 8.73 0.44 -4.87
C LYS A 222 8.28 -0.97 -4.46
N TYR A 223 6.98 -1.15 -4.24
CA TYR A 223 6.38 -2.40 -3.79
C TYR A 223 5.20 -2.79 -4.67
N LEU A 224 5.09 -4.08 -4.93
CA LEU A 224 3.92 -4.71 -5.53
C LEU A 224 3.39 -5.78 -4.58
N TRP A 225 2.10 -6.08 -4.65
CA TRP A 225 1.56 -7.24 -3.98
C TRP A 225 1.79 -8.50 -4.82
N PHE A 226 2.22 -9.59 -4.18
CA PHE A 226 2.14 -10.91 -4.75
C PHE A 226 0.66 -11.33 -4.74
N SER A 227 0.01 -11.16 -5.88
CA SER A 227 -1.44 -11.25 -6.07
C SER A 227 -1.75 -11.86 -7.42
N SER A 228 -2.83 -12.60 -7.50
CA SER A 228 -3.32 -13.28 -8.71
C SER A 228 -4.76 -12.89 -9.05
N ALA A 229 -5.22 -11.73 -8.59
CA ALA A 229 -6.53 -11.20 -8.96
C ALA A 229 -6.70 -11.16 -10.48
N GLY A 230 -7.85 -11.65 -10.98
CA GLY A 230 -8.17 -11.70 -12.40
C GLY A 230 -7.62 -12.92 -13.15
N TYR A 231 -7.05 -13.90 -12.46
CA TYR A 231 -6.63 -15.19 -13.03
C TYR A 231 -7.49 -16.34 -12.48
N PRO A 232 -7.68 -17.43 -13.26
CA PRO A 232 -8.42 -18.62 -12.81
C PRO A 232 -7.81 -19.21 -11.52
N GLY A 233 -8.65 -19.53 -10.54
CA GLY A 233 -8.19 -20.02 -9.23
C GLY A 233 -7.46 -18.97 -8.38
N GLY A 234 -7.24 -17.77 -8.92
CA GLY A 234 -6.49 -16.69 -8.27
C GLY A 234 -7.35 -15.75 -7.44
N THR A 235 -6.72 -14.97 -6.58
CA THR A 235 -7.39 -13.98 -5.73
C THR A 235 -6.50 -12.78 -5.42
N SER A 236 -7.11 -11.73 -4.84
CA SER A 236 -6.42 -10.53 -4.39
C SER A 236 -5.79 -10.74 -3.01
N SER A 237 -4.63 -10.12 -2.76
CA SER A 237 -4.01 -10.09 -1.42
C SER A 237 -4.82 -9.32 -0.37
N GLY A 238 -5.76 -8.45 -0.79
CA GLY A 238 -6.54 -7.61 0.12
C GLY A 238 -5.76 -6.50 0.83
N SER A 239 -4.45 -6.41 0.60
CA SER A 239 -3.54 -5.43 1.23
C SER A 239 -3.60 -5.43 2.76
N PRO A 240 -3.38 -6.58 3.42
CA PRO A 240 -3.42 -6.68 4.87
C PRO A 240 -2.33 -5.83 5.54
N VAL A 241 -2.57 -5.49 6.81
CA VAL A 241 -1.60 -4.79 7.66
C VAL A 241 -0.57 -5.80 8.19
N HIS A 242 0.71 -5.45 8.13
CA HIS A 242 1.78 -6.24 8.74
C HIS A 242 1.92 -5.85 10.21
N VAL A 243 2.06 -6.85 11.07
CA VAL A 243 2.33 -6.67 12.50
C VAL A 243 3.66 -7.33 12.85
N ILE A 244 4.47 -6.65 13.65
CA ILE A 244 5.75 -7.18 14.13
C ILE A 244 6.04 -6.69 15.55
N GLY A 245 6.52 -7.58 16.39
CA GLY A 245 6.86 -7.33 17.80
C GLY A 245 5.93 -8.07 18.74
N ASP A 246 5.88 -7.62 20.00
CA ASP A 246 5.05 -8.21 21.03
C ASP A 246 3.56 -7.86 20.80
N PRO A 247 2.68 -8.85 20.56
CA PRO A 247 1.25 -8.60 20.38
C PRO A 247 0.55 -8.11 21.66
N ASP A 248 1.18 -8.25 22.81
CA ASP A 248 0.69 -7.80 24.11
C ASP A 248 1.28 -6.44 24.54
N ALA A 249 1.97 -5.74 23.63
CA ALA A 249 2.56 -4.44 23.91
C ALA A 249 1.49 -3.38 24.24
N GLU A 250 1.66 -2.64 25.34
CA GLU A 250 0.76 -1.54 25.71
C GLU A 250 0.87 -0.34 24.76
N THR A 251 2.02 -0.14 24.15
CA THR A 251 2.29 0.92 23.18
C THR A 251 2.64 0.31 21.84
N VAL A 252 1.85 0.63 20.81
CA VAL A 252 2.05 0.15 19.44
C VAL A 252 2.30 1.34 18.51
N TYR A 253 3.21 1.15 17.57
CA TYR A 253 3.63 2.17 16.62
C TYR A 253 3.02 1.89 15.25
N LEU A 254 2.49 2.91 14.59
CA LEU A 254 1.93 2.80 13.25
C LEU A 254 2.84 3.45 12.22
N THR A 255 3.28 2.68 11.23
CA THR A 255 4.05 3.19 10.08
C THR A 255 3.50 2.71 8.74
N GLU A 256 4.12 3.14 7.64
CA GLU A 256 3.85 2.61 6.30
C GLU A 256 4.95 1.65 5.82
N GLY A 257 4.53 0.52 5.23
CA GLY A 257 5.43 -0.47 4.63
C GLY A 257 6.01 -1.48 5.61
N GLY A 258 5.79 -2.78 5.32
CA GLY A 258 6.18 -3.88 6.22
C GLY A 258 7.69 -3.97 6.46
N LEU A 259 8.53 -3.79 5.42
CA LEU A 259 9.99 -3.79 5.57
C LEU A 259 10.48 -2.67 6.50
N LYS A 260 9.93 -1.45 6.35
CA LYS A 260 10.27 -0.31 7.20
C LYS A 260 9.94 -0.60 8.66
N GLY A 261 8.73 -1.09 8.93
CA GLY A 261 8.32 -1.44 10.29
C GLY A 261 9.17 -2.56 10.89
N SER A 262 9.55 -3.57 10.10
CA SER A 262 10.43 -4.64 10.57
C SER A 262 11.82 -4.12 10.96
N ILE A 263 12.42 -3.25 10.15
CA ILE A 263 13.70 -2.63 10.47
C ILE A 263 13.57 -1.77 11.74
N ALA A 264 12.54 -0.93 11.81
CA ALA A 264 12.30 -0.09 12.98
C ALA A 264 12.08 -0.92 14.27
N HIS A 265 11.39 -2.06 14.17
CA HIS A 265 11.23 -3.01 15.28
C HIS A 265 12.57 -3.51 15.78
N TYR A 266 13.40 -4.07 14.91
CA TYR A 266 14.70 -4.64 15.31
C TYR A 266 15.69 -3.58 15.84
N LEU A 267 15.57 -2.34 15.39
CA LEU A 267 16.43 -1.24 15.87
C LEU A 267 15.94 -0.65 17.20
N SER A 268 14.66 -0.76 17.54
CA SER A 268 14.07 -0.09 18.70
C SER A 268 13.50 -1.03 19.77
N GLY A 269 13.18 -2.28 19.41
CA GLY A 269 12.43 -3.21 20.27
C GLY A 269 10.92 -2.92 20.36
N ASN A 270 10.41 -1.88 19.69
CA ASN A 270 9.00 -1.51 19.73
C ASN A 270 8.14 -2.40 18.82
N THR A 271 6.86 -2.55 19.16
CA THR A 271 5.87 -3.23 18.32
C THR A 271 5.32 -2.29 17.27
N PHE A 272 5.29 -2.76 16.01
CA PHE A 272 4.81 -1.98 14.88
C PHE A 272 3.64 -2.66 14.18
N ILE A 273 2.65 -1.84 13.79
CA ILE A 273 1.67 -2.15 12.76
C ILE A 273 2.00 -1.33 11.49
N CYS A 274 1.98 -1.97 10.33
CA CYS A 274 2.51 -1.39 9.10
C CYS A 274 1.45 -1.46 8.01
N ALA A 275 0.82 -0.32 7.70
CA ALA A 275 -0.09 -0.21 6.57
C ALA A 275 0.69 -0.22 5.25
N ALA A 276 0.11 -0.73 4.17
CA ALA A 276 0.75 -0.73 2.85
C ALA A 276 0.95 0.67 2.24
N GLY A 277 0.42 1.70 2.89
CA GLY A 277 0.54 3.12 2.56
C GLY A 277 -0.44 3.92 3.41
N VAL A 278 -0.22 5.22 3.54
CA VAL A 278 -1.00 6.10 4.43
C VAL A 278 -2.51 6.06 4.16
N ASN A 279 -2.93 5.87 2.91
CA ASN A 279 -4.33 5.81 2.52
C ASN A 279 -5.01 4.45 2.77
N MET A 280 -4.27 3.47 3.28
CA MET A 280 -4.80 2.16 3.66
C MET A 280 -5.30 2.10 5.12
N TYR A 281 -5.66 3.24 5.67
CA TYR A 281 -6.08 3.42 7.07
C TYR A 281 -7.27 2.52 7.48
N ARG A 282 -8.16 2.15 6.53
CA ARG A 282 -9.31 1.26 6.84
C ARG A 282 -8.88 -0.13 7.26
N SER A 283 -7.79 -0.65 6.69
CA SER A 283 -7.23 -1.95 7.05
C SER A 283 -6.60 -1.96 8.45
N VAL A 284 -6.33 -0.79 9.03
CA VAL A 284 -5.72 -0.65 10.36
C VAL A 284 -6.74 -0.91 11.48
N ARG A 285 -8.03 -0.55 11.28
CA ARG A 285 -9.08 -0.67 12.33
C ARG A 285 -9.18 -2.08 12.93
N PRO A 286 -9.36 -3.17 12.15
CA PRO A 286 -9.47 -4.52 12.73
C PRO A 286 -8.27 -4.93 13.55
N VAL A 287 -7.07 -4.51 13.13
CA VAL A 287 -5.82 -4.81 13.86
C VAL A 287 -5.75 -4.02 15.17
N LEU A 288 -6.21 -2.76 15.20
CA LEU A 288 -6.28 -1.98 16.45
C LEU A 288 -7.28 -2.60 17.42
N GLU A 289 -8.45 -3.00 16.96
CA GLU A 289 -9.47 -3.69 17.77
C GLU A 289 -8.92 -4.98 18.38
N GLU A 290 -8.24 -5.80 17.57
CA GLU A 290 -7.60 -7.04 18.03
C GLU A 290 -6.52 -6.78 19.09
N LEU A 291 -5.63 -5.81 18.87
CA LEU A 291 -4.58 -5.47 19.81
C LEU A 291 -5.12 -4.86 21.13
N GLN A 292 -6.23 -4.08 21.05
CA GLN A 292 -6.90 -3.56 22.25
C GLN A 292 -7.51 -4.68 23.10
N HIS A 293 -8.08 -5.72 22.48
CA HIS A 293 -8.56 -6.90 23.20
C HIS A 293 -7.44 -7.65 23.92
N ARG A 294 -6.18 -7.45 23.51
CA ARG A 294 -5.00 -7.92 24.24
C ARG A 294 -4.59 -6.92 25.32
N LYS A 295 -3.55 -6.15 25.13
CA LYS A 295 -3.05 -5.21 26.15
C LYS A 295 -2.77 -3.79 25.62
N MET A 296 -3.05 -3.51 24.37
CA MET A 296 -2.75 -2.21 23.78
C MET A 296 -3.56 -1.09 24.46
N LYS A 297 -2.86 -0.04 24.91
CA LYS A 297 -3.42 1.13 25.59
C LYS A 297 -3.27 2.42 24.76
N ARG A 298 -2.30 2.48 23.84
CA ARG A 298 -2.06 3.68 23.03
C ARG A 298 -1.40 3.36 21.70
N LEU A 299 -1.69 4.22 20.72
CA LEU A 299 -1.06 4.22 19.41
C LEU A 299 -0.08 5.39 19.28
N VAL A 300 1.08 5.15 18.66
CA VAL A 300 2.02 6.21 18.26
C VAL A 300 2.07 6.25 16.73
N GLU A 301 1.56 7.31 16.11
CA GLU A 301 1.64 7.51 14.66
C GLU A 301 3.05 7.94 14.27
N THR A 302 3.70 7.13 13.41
CA THR A 302 5.07 7.31 12.94
C THR A 302 5.18 7.28 11.41
N TYR A 303 4.18 7.77 10.70
CA TYR A 303 4.25 7.93 9.25
C TYR A 303 5.40 8.87 8.85
N ASP A 304 5.88 8.72 7.63
CA ASP A 304 7.00 9.50 7.09
C ASP A 304 6.87 11.01 7.31
N MET A 305 8.00 11.68 7.46
CA MET A 305 8.08 13.12 7.68
C MET A 305 7.53 13.97 6.51
N ASP A 306 7.17 13.35 5.39
CA ASP A 306 6.35 14.01 4.35
C ASP A 306 5.04 14.64 4.89
N LYS A 307 4.56 14.20 6.06
CA LYS A 307 3.46 14.82 6.81
C LYS A 307 3.78 16.26 7.29
N LYS A 308 5.07 16.59 7.33
CA LYS A 308 5.64 17.89 7.68
C LYS A 308 6.45 18.49 6.53
N LEU A 309 6.20 18.05 5.29
CA LEU A 309 6.91 18.51 4.10
C LEU A 309 6.82 20.04 3.97
N LYS A 310 7.97 20.73 3.83
CA LYS A 310 8.02 22.14 3.45
C LYS A 310 7.29 22.37 2.14
N THR A 311 6.48 23.42 2.09
CA THR A 311 5.62 23.69 0.93
C THR A 311 6.15 24.79 0.02
N ASP A 312 7.24 25.45 0.37
CA ASP A 312 7.87 26.50 -0.44
C ASP A 312 8.28 25.98 -1.83
N CYS A 313 8.25 26.87 -2.80
CA CYS A 313 8.63 26.58 -4.17
C CYS A 313 10.13 26.78 -4.37
N ASP A 314 10.93 25.72 -4.15
CA ASP A 314 12.37 25.69 -4.39
C ASP A 314 12.77 25.32 -5.83
N ARG A 315 11.79 25.11 -6.72
CA ARG A 315 11.97 24.67 -8.12
C ARG A 315 12.70 23.32 -8.30
N GLN A 316 12.84 22.54 -7.22
CA GLN A 316 13.58 21.26 -7.22
C GLN A 316 12.66 20.04 -7.11
N TYR A 317 11.35 20.26 -6.90
CA TYR A 317 10.43 19.14 -6.80
C TYR A 317 10.33 18.38 -8.12
N HIS A 318 10.31 17.05 -8.06
CA HIS A 318 10.31 16.16 -9.24
C HIS A 318 9.18 16.40 -10.26
N LYS A 319 8.17 17.20 -9.92
CA LYS A 319 7.06 17.60 -10.80
C LYS A 319 7.16 19.04 -11.30
N CYS A 320 8.25 19.75 -11.06
CA CYS A 320 8.41 21.14 -11.49
C CYS A 320 8.27 21.30 -13.02
N SER A 321 8.71 20.33 -13.81
CA SER A 321 8.54 20.34 -15.28
C SER A 321 7.07 20.33 -15.72
N GLN A 322 6.15 19.84 -14.87
CA GLN A 322 4.71 19.80 -15.13
C GLN A 322 3.97 20.98 -14.51
N CYS A 323 4.68 21.88 -13.81
CA CYS A 323 4.07 23.00 -13.08
C CYS A 323 3.74 24.13 -14.05
N GLN A 324 2.46 24.49 -14.18
CA GLN A 324 1.99 25.59 -15.05
C GLN A 324 2.54 26.94 -14.60
N ALA A 325 2.70 27.17 -13.29
CA ALA A 325 3.25 28.42 -12.73
C ALA A 325 4.77 28.52 -12.83
N ARG A 326 5.47 27.47 -13.24
CA ARG A 326 6.94 27.39 -13.45
C ARG A 326 7.77 28.02 -12.33
N GLY A 327 7.30 27.91 -11.07
CA GLY A 327 8.03 28.39 -9.89
C GLY A 327 7.92 29.89 -9.61
N GLY A 328 6.95 30.58 -10.17
CA GLY A 328 6.68 32.01 -9.85
C GLY A 328 5.76 32.23 -8.65
N GLN A 329 5.69 31.28 -7.70
CA GLN A 329 4.78 31.33 -6.55
C GLN A 329 5.51 31.02 -5.24
N GLU A 330 5.01 31.53 -4.12
CA GLU A 330 5.58 31.29 -2.79
C GLU A 330 5.54 29.81 -2.41
N THR A 331 4.42 29.12 -2.71
CA THR A 331 4.22 27.73 -2.34
C THR A 331 4.11 26.81 -3.56
N CYS A 332 4.64 25.58 -3.46
CA CYS A 332 4.56 24.55 -4.47
C CYS A 332 3.24 23.79 -4.38
N PRO A 333 2.33 23.87 -5.38
CA PRO A 333 1.02 23.22 -5.31
C PRO A 333 1.11 21.71 -5.16
N TYR A 334 2.13 21.08 -5.75
CA TYR A 334 2.36 19.63 -5.62
C TYR A 334 2.83 19.21 -4.23
N LYS A 335 3.66 20.04 -3.56
CA LYS A 335 4.08 19.79 -2.17
C LYS A 335 2.93 20.01 -1.20
N VAL A 336 2.15 21.09 -1.38
CA VAL A 336 0.93 21.38 -0.61
C VAL A 336 -0.04 20.19 -0.71
N GLU A 337 -0.35 19.75 -1.93
CA GLU A 337 -1.28 18.63 -2.14
C GLU A 337 -0.76 17.31 -1.53
N LYS A 338 0.54 17.01 -1.67
CA LYS A 338 1.15 15.84 -1.05
C LYS A 338 1.02 15.87 0.47
N ARG A 339 1.39 17.01 1.10
CA ARG A 339 1.27 17.20 2.56
C ARG A 339 -0.18 17.04 3.01
N ARG A 340 -1.13 17.66 2.30
CA ARG A 340 -2.57 17.57 2.58
C ARG A 340 -3.09 16.12 2.53
N ILE A 341 -2.72 15.36 1.51
CA ILE A 341 -3.13 13.95 1.37
C ILE A 341 -2.66 13.13 2.58
N ILE A 342 -1.41 13.30 2.99
CA ILE A 342 -0.85 12.54 4.13
C ILE A 342 -1.51 12.97 5.44
N GLN A 343 -1.68 14.27 5.66
CA GLN A 343 -2.34 14.79 6.85
C GLN A 343 -3.80 14.33 6.97
N ASN A 344 -4.52 14.28 5.84
CA ASN A 344 -5.88 13.75 5.81
C ASN A 344 -5.89 12.25 6.19
N ALA A 345 -4.95 11.48 5.68
CA ALA A 345 -4.84 10.05 6.02
C ALA A 345 -4.54 9.85 7.52
N CYS A 346 -3.63 10.65 8.09
CA CYS A 346 -3.39 10.67 9.54
C CYS A 346 -4.68 11.03 10.31
N GLY A 347 -5.42 12.04 9.86
CA GLY A 347 -6.70 12.45 10.45
C GLY A 347 -7.74 11.31 10.46
N LYS A 348 -7.77 10.48 9.40
CA LYS A 348 -8.64 9.28 9.36
C LYS A 348 -8.23 8.24 10.40
N VAL A 349 -6.94 8.00 10.59
CA VAL A 349 -6.45 7.12 11.67
C VAL A 349 -6.83 7.66 13.04
N TYR A 350 -6.67 8.97 13.27
CA TYR A 350 -7.08 9.59 14.54
C TYR A 350 -8.59 9.50 14.77
N GLY A 351 -9.39 9.58 13.69
CA GLY A 351 -10.82 9.32 13.74
C GLY A 351 -11.14 7.92 14.24
N ILE A 352 -10.49 6.91 13.67
CA ILE A 352 -10.63 5.51 14.10
C ILE A 352 -10.23 5.35 15.58
N CYS A 353 -9.09 5.91 15.99
CA CYS A 353 -8.64 5.84 17.38
C CYS A 353 -9.65 6.49 18.35
N ARG A 354 -10.25 7.63 17.96
CA ARG A 354 -11.30 8.28 18.75
C ARG A 354 -12.53 7.40 18.91
N GLU A 355 -13.00 6.78 17.83
CA GLU A 355 -14.13 5.84 17.87
C GLU A 355 -13.86 4.63 18.78
N LEU A 356 -12.61 4.17 18.80
CA LEU A 356 -12.14 3.06 19.64
C LEU A 356 -11.77 3.50 21.08
N SER A 357 -11.91 4.79 21.42
CA SER A 357 -11.42 5.34 22.69
C SER A 357 -9.94 5.03 22.95
N LEU A 358 -9.14 4.94 21.90
CA LEU A 358 -7.71 4.60 21.95
C LEU A 358 -6.88 5.89 21.89
N PRO A 359 -6.10 6.23 22.95
CA PRO A 359 -5.18 7.35 22.94
C PRO A 359 -4.19 7.23 21.77
N VAL A 360 -4.03 8.32 21.01
CA VAL A 360 -3.08 8.39 19.90
C VAL A 360 -2.19 9.61 20.02
N THR A 361 -0.89 9.42 19.80
CA THR A 361 0.11 10.49 19.75
C THR A 361 0.81 10.48 18.38
N ARG A 362 1.25 11.66 17.93
CA ARG A 362 2.07 11.79 16.73
C ARG A 362 3.53 11.90 17.12
N MET A 363 4.36 11.07 16.53
CA MET A 363 5.80 11.19 16.61
C MET A 363 6.33 11.96 15.40
N VAL A 364 7.23 12.90 15.65
CA VAL A 364 7.93 13.70 14.64
C VAL A 364 9.42 13.74 14.97
N TRP A 365 10.24 13.87 13.96
CA TRP A 365 11.70 13.92 14.07
C TRP A 365 12.25 14.80 12.94
N ASP A 366 13.56 15.13 12.96
CA ASP A 366 14.25 15.87 11.91
C ASP A 366 13.49 17.14 11.49
N GLN A 367 13.12 17.96 12.50
CA GLN A 367 12.41 19.21 12.30
C GLN A 367 13.39 20.39 12.30
N ASP A 368 13.08 21.42 11.49
CA ASP A 368 13.73 22.71 11.55
C ASP A 368 13.09 23.67 12.58
N SER A 369 13.53 24.93 12.59
CA SER A 369 13.02 25.98 13.51
C SER A 369 11.51 26.23 13.37
N ASP A 370 10.94 26.00 12.18
CA ASP A 370 9.56 26.24 11.87
C ASP A 370 8.64 25.02 12.18
N GLY A 371 9.29 23.93 12.63
CA GLY A 371 8.62 22.66 12.92
C GLY A 371 8.24 21.87 11.66
N ASP A 372 8.78 22.23 10.51
CA ASP A 372 8.67 21.48 9.26
C ASP A 372 9.82 20.48 9.11
N TRP A 373 9.70 19.53 8.20
CA TRP A 373 10.73 18.50 7.97
C TRP A 373 12.02 19.13 7.40
N ALA A 374 13.15 18.93 8.08
CA ALA A 374 14.45 19.45 7.67
C ALA A 374 15.06 18.72 6.45
N GLY A 375 14.45 17.60 6.01
CA GLY A 375 14.80 16.92 4.76
C GLY A 375 15.87 15.83 4.87
N LYS A 376 16.39 15.52 6.06
CA LYS A 376 17.50 14.56 6.26
C LYS A 376 16.99 13.13 6.51
N ILE A 377 16.11 12.96 7.49
CA ILE A 377 15.62 11.66 7.96
C ILE A 377 14.12 11.55 7.64
N LYS A 378 13.76 10.69 6.70
CA LYS A 378 12.38 10.59 6.23
C LYS A 378 11.57 9.55 7.00
N GLY A 379 12.03 8.31 7.06
CA GLY A 379 11.34 7.16 7.63
C GLY A 379 11.67 6.94 9.10
N ILE A 380 10.81 6.20 9.79
CA ILE A 380 11.05 5.80 11.18
C ILE A 380 12.22 4.81 11.31
N ASP A 381 12.43 3.98 10.29
CA ASP A 381 13.58 3.09 10.17
C ASP A 381 14.88 3.87 10.09
N ASP A 382 14.95 4.90 9.22
CA ASP A 382 16.11 5.79 9.11
C ASP A 382 16.39 6.53 10.43
N TYR A 383 15.32 6.94 11.14
CA TYR A 383 15.44 7.61 12.43
C TYR A 383 16.07 6.70 13.50
N TYR A 384 15.62 5.46 13.65
CA TYR A 384 16.21 4.54 14.61
C TYR A 384 17.62 4.09 14.20
N TYR A 385 17.87 3.98 12.89
CA TYR A 385 19.22 3.68 12.39
C TYR A 385 20.21 4.79 12.76
N ALA A 386 19.85 6.05 12.54
CA ALA A 386 20.68 7.20 12.92
C ALA A 386 20.92 7.27 14.43
N LYS A 387 19.85 7.05 15.23
CA LYS A 387 19.99 7.02 16.71
C LYS A 387 20.90 5.91 17.23
N ARG A 388 20.91 4.76 16.58
CA ARG A 388 21.82 3.66 16.94
C ARG A 388 23.26 4.05 16.65
N ALA A 389 23.51 4.67 15.50
CA ALA A 389 24.85 5.14 15.12
C ALA A 389 25.39 6.20 16.11
N GLU A 390 24.54 7.13 16.57
CA GLU A 390 24.91 8.13 17.58
C GLU A 390 25.32 7.49 18.93
N LYS A 391 24.61 6.46 19.36
CA LYS A 391 24.93 5.73 20.61
C LYS A 391 26.20 4.88 20.51
N SER A 392 26.60 4.50 19.32
CA SER A 392 27.77 3.67 19.04
C SER A 392 29.02 4.51 18.72
N ALA A 393 28.87 5.82 18.56
CA ALA A 393 30.00 6.71 18.34
C ALA A 393 30.87 6.78 19.61
N PRO A 394 32.21 6.64 19.53
CA PRO A 394 33.09 6.81 20.66
C PRO A 394 32.93 8.23 21.23
N LEU A 395 32.90 8.33 22.55
CA LEU A 395 32.91 9.63 23.24
C LEU A 395 34.10 10.45 22.72
N PRO A 396 33.92 11.75 22.42
CA PRO A 396 35.03 12.58 22.02
C PRO A 396 36.10 12.49 23.11
N GLU A 397 37.35 12.15 22.70
CA GLU A 397 38.50 12.17 23.63
C GLU A 397 38.57 13.57 24.26
N GLU A 398 38.46 13.64 25.58
CA GLU A 398 38.74 14.84 26.33
C GLU A 398 40.19 15.25 26.03
N LYS A 399 40.36 16.27 25.19
CA LYS A 399 41.69 16.89 25.00
C LYS A 399 42.07 17.49 26.34
N GLY A 400 42.96 16.77 27.05
CA GLY A 400 43.57 17.29 28.25
C GLY A 400 44.10 18.68 28.06
N VAL A 401 43.63 19.62 28.87
CA VAL A 401 44.16 20.98 28.94
C VAL A 401 45.54 20.86 29.51
N GLY A 402 46.57 20.95 28.64
CA GLY A 402 47.97 20.99 29.05
C GLY A 402 48.22 22.23 29.89
N THR A 403 48.37 22.06 31.17
CA THR A 403 48.92 23.06 32.08
C THR A 403 50.37 23.31 31.70
N LYS A 404 50.60 24.41 30.99
CA LYS A 404 51.98 24.97 30.88
C LYS A 404 52.41 25.49 32.24
N ARG A 405 53.46 24.90 32.78
CA ARG A 405 54.33 25.51 33.82
C ARG A 405 55.30 26.50 33.17
#